data_abf6bee307da0a75aa5707b6790d946d
#
_entry.id   abf6bee307da0a75aa5707b6790d946d
#
_cell.length_a   1.000
_cell.length_b   1.000
_cell.length_c   1.000
_cell.angle_alpha   90.00
_cell.angle_beta   90.00
_cell.angle_gamma   90.00
#
_symmetry.space_group_name_H-M   'P 1'
#
loop_
_entity.id
_entity.type
_entity.pdbx_description
1 polymer ?
#
loop_
_entity_poly.entity_id
_entity_poly.type
_entity_poly.pdbx_seq_one_letter_code
_entity_poly.pdbx_strand_id
1 'polypeptide(L)'
;MLPRLVTRPMSAKVLALSVGGASFIVFSGAIPVQASSGPALRPVGAAPAVPAGARALGPGRASERLTFDLVLRPRTGRRLRAFAAAVSTPGSAAYRHFLSTAQFAARFGQPRAVVASVDAALRGVGLAPGPVSANHLVIPVATTVGRARVILRTGFERYRLASGRLALANTSAPRLPAAVAHLTQAVLGLDNMTVAAPAATRRPRDRRQASPAARAVPAVIGPQPCRAAVRAARRYRAWTYNQLARAYSLTGRAAQGREGAGVTVGLFEQQPWRASDITEFQACYGTGVPISTVKVDGGAGRGPGPTAETVLDIETVIALAPRAALDVYEAPAGNFAKSSLDEYTRIVDDDQAQVLSTSYGVCESLVKLGAPGLIASENTVFEQAAAEGMSVFAASGDTGSEACEQSSKRLKELSVQDPASQPFVTGVGGTDLTAIGPAPAERVWNDARFGGGAGGGGISSVWRMPSWQAGPGVVNRYSSGRPCHHARGYCREVPDISASANPERGYAIVYKGHWIGEGGTSAAAPLCAALLTDIISGLSPAARAGFLNPLLYSLPKGTLNDIRKGNNDYTRTHHGRYPATRWFDLASGLGSPIATSLAEALRRPS
;
A
#
# COMPACT_ATOMS: atom_id res chain seq x y z
N MET A 1 -3.08 2.01 61.93
CA MET A 1 -3.96 1.20 62.78
C MET A 1 -4.22 -0.12 62.06
N LEU A 2 -3.48 -1.15 62.39
CA LEU A 2 -3.81 -2.58 62.31
C LEU A 2 -4.51 -2.89 63.68
N PRO A 3 -5.22 -4.01 63.91
CA PRO A 3 -5.14 -5.38 63.36
C PRO A 3 -6.53 -6.07 63.21
N ARG A 4 -6.69 -7.29 62.71
CA ARG A 4 -6.52 -8.58 63.41
C ARG A 4 -6.82 -9.80 62.51
N LEU A 5 -5.90 -10.75 62.58
CA LEU A 5 -6.10 -12.17 62.23
C LEU A 5 -7.15 -12.86 63.17
N VAL A 6 -7.87 -13.88 62.65
CA VAL A 6 -8.40 -14.98 63.43
C VAL A 6 -8.19 -16.31 62.70
N THR A 7 -7.61 -17.23 63.44
CA THR A 7 -7.17 -18.60 63.11
C THR A 7 -8.23 -19.66 63.47
N ARG A 8 -8.32 -20.72 62.65
CA ARG A 8 -8.52 -22.18 62.85
C ARG A 8 -9.48 -22.69 63.95
N PRO A 9 -10.07 -23.93 63.87
CA PRO A 9 -9.24 -25.15 63.93
C PRO A 9 -9.67 -26.38 63.07
N MET A 10 -8.71 -27.29 62.94
CA MET A 10 -8.80 -28.68 62.50
C MET A 10 -9.56 -29.55 63.53
N SER A 11 -10.21 -30.63 63.07
CA SER A 11 -10.56 -31.80 63.90
C SER A 11 -10.37 -33.09 63.09
N ALA A 12 -9.50 -33.95 63.61
CA ALA A 12 -9.29 -35.32 63.20
C ALA A 12 -10.06 -36.23 64.15
N LYS A 13 -10.60 -37.36 63.69
CA LYS A 13 -10.86 -38.62 64.46
C LYS A 13 -11.02 -39.77 63.47
N VAL A 14 -10.12 -40.69 63.38
CA VAL A 14 -9.87 -41.93 64.10
C VAL A 14 -10.78 -43.10 63.68
N LEU A 15 -10.14 -44.01 62.99
CA LEU A 15 -10.09 -45.48 62.91
C LEU A 15 -11.24 -46.32 63.47
N ALA A 16 -11.74 -47.25 62.64
CA ALA A 16 -12.21 -48.59 63.13
C ALA A 16 -11.92 -49.64 62.02
N LEU A 17 -11.12 -50.64 62.33
CA LEU A 17 -10.94 -51.91 61.61
C LEU A 17 -12.17 -52.81 61.82
N SER A 18 -12.62 -53.49 60.75
CA SER A 18 -13.30 -54.78 60.87
C SER A 18 -12.90 -55.68 59.66
N VAL A 19 -12.48 -56.89 59.99
CA VAL A 19 -12.09 -57.99 59.11
C VAL A 19 -13.36 -58.77 58.68
N GLY A 20 -13.36 -59.20 57.41
CA GLY A 20 -14.18 -60.33 56.99
C GLY A 20 -14.79 -60.24 55.60
N GLY A 21 -14.46 -61.21 54.75
CA GLY A 21 -15.27 -61.60 53.59
C GLY A 21 -14.64 -61.37 52.22
N ALA A 22 -13.92 -62.35 51.72
CA ALA A 22 -13.48 -62.35 50.31
C ALA A 22 -14.63 -62.72 49.38
N SER A 23 -15.04 -61.78 48.55
CA SER A 23 -15.89 -62.03 47.36
C SER A 23 -15.13 -61.58 46.13
N PHE A 24 -14.75 -62.51 45.24
CA PHE A 24 -14.19 -62.22 43.94
C PHE A 24 -15.26 -61.59 43.06
N ILE A 25 -15.16 -60.28 42.88
CA ILE A 25 -15.90 -59.57 41.86
C ILE A 25 -14.93 -59.41 40.68
N VAL A 26 -15.22 -60.07 39.52
CA VAL A 26 -14.56 -59.86 38.25
C VAL A 26 -14.98 -58.47 37.76
N PHE A 27 -14.11 -57.47 37.95
CA PHE A 27 -14.26 -56.17 37.31
C PHE A 27 -13.84 -56.31 35.82
N SER A 28 -14.81 -56.41 34.91
CA SER A 28 -14.61 -56.06 33.51
C SER A 28 -14.30 -54.57 33.43
N GLY A 29 -13.02 -54.22 33.52
CA GLY A 29 -12.54 -52.87 33.31
C GLY A 29 -12.75 -52.47 31.86
N ALA A 30 -13.84 -51.80 31.55
CA ALA A 30 -13.95 -50.99 30.34
C ALA A 30 -12.91 -49.87 30.46
N ILE A 31 -11.80 -49.98 29.73
CA ILE A 31 -10.82 -48.88 29.54
C ILE A 31 -11.62 -47.75 28.90
N PRO A 32 -11.76 -46.57 29.55
CA PRO A 32 -12.37 -45.45 28.86
C PRO A 32 -11.50 -45.13 27.67
N VAL A 33 -12.00 -45.35 26.45
CA VAL A 33 -11.45 -44.78 25.23
C VAL A 33 -11.49 -43.28 25.46
N GLN A 34 -10.35 -42.71 25.84
CA GLN A 34 -10.18 -41.26 25.80
C GLN A 34 -10.47 -40.84 24.37
N ALA A 35 -11.64 -40.29 24.13
CA ALA A 35 -11.92 -39.58 22.92
C ALA A 35 -10.80 -38.53 22.75
N SER A 36 -9.92 -38.73 21.77
CA SER A 36 -8.90 -37.76 21.45
C SER A 36 -9.63 -36.47 21.11
N SER A 37 -9.67 -35.54 22.06
CA SER A 37 -10.17 -34.19 21.80
C SER A 37 -9.31 -33.63 20.66
N GLY A 38 -9.91 -33.47 19.48
CA GLY A 38 -9.23 -32.89 18.35
C GLY A 38 -8.55 -31.56 18.77
N PRO A 39 -7.57 -31.08 18.03
CA PRO A 39 -6.78 -29.91 18.43
C PRO A 39 -7.71 -28.72 18.72
N ALA A 40 -7.51 -28.08 19.89
CA ALA A 40 -8.31 -26.91 20.29
C ALA A 40 -8.23 -25.83 19.21
N LEU A 41 -9.36 -25.38 18.69
CA LEU A 41 -9.45 -24.36 17.66
C LEU A 41 -9.58 -22.96 18.28
N ARG A 42 -8.81 -22.00 17.77
CA ARG A 42 -8.83 -20.60 18.20
C ARG A 42 -9.24 -19.69 17.03
N PRO A 43 -10.05 -18.63 17.29
CA PRO A 43 -10.39 -17.66 16.25
C PRO A 43 -9.17 -16.80 15.88
N VAL A 44 -9.08 -16.42 14.61
CA VAL A 44 -8.06 -15.51 14.07
C VAL A 44 -8.75 -14.38 13.31
N GLY A 45 -8.41 -13.14 13.64
CA GLY A 45 -9.02 -11.97 12.99
C GLY A 45 -10.51 -11.81 13.29
N ALA A 46 -11.25 -11.34 12.29
CA ALA A 46 -12.69 -11.11 12.32
C ALA A 46 -13.32 -11.43 10.97
N ALA A 47 -14.65 -11.52 10.91
CA ALA A 47 -15.36 -11.45 9.63
C ALA A 47 -15.34 -10.00 9.09
N PRO A 48 -15.37 -9.82 7.76
CA PRO A 48 -15.48 -8.47 7.18
C PRO A 48 -16.85 -7.86 7.53
N ALA A 49 -16.89 -6.55 7.69
CA ALA A 49 -18.15 -5.84 7.79
C ALA A 49 -18.87 -5.85 6.45
N VAL A 50 -20.16 -6.12 6.46
CA VAL A 50 -20.99 -6.08 5.26
C VAL A 50 -21.25 -4.62 4.90
N PRO A 51 -20.88 -4.15 3.70
CA PRO A 51 -21.09 -2.77 3.29
C PRO A 51 -22.57 -2.39 3.27
N ALA A 52 -22.86 -1.12 3.59
CA ALA A 52 -24.21 -0.60 3.54
C ALA A 52 -24.83 -0.76 2.14
N GLY A 53 -26.08 -1.20 2.07
CA GLY A 53 -26.79 -1.47 0.81
C GLY A 53 -26.46 -2.81 0.14
N ALA A 54 -25.58 -3.63 0.73
CA ALA A 54 -25.38 -4.99 0.27
C ALA A 54 -26.60 -5.87 0.65
N ARG A 55 -27.01 -6.74 -0.28
CA ARG A 55 -28.11 -7.69 -0.11
C ARG A 55 -27.59 -9.12 -0.07
N ALA A 56 -27.92 -9.85 1.00
CA ALA A 56 -27.63 -11.27 1.10
C ALA A 56 -28.39 -12.08 0.01
N LEU A 57 -27.71 -13.03 -0.59
CA LEU A 57 -28.22 -13.90 -1.64
C LEU A 57 -28.27 -15.38 -1.25
N GLY A 58 -27.91 -15.69 0.00
CA GLY A 58 -27.83 -17.05 0.53
C GLY A 58 -26.40 -17.61 0.56
N PRO A 59 -26.23 -18.82 1.08
CA PRO A 59 -24.92 -19.39 1.36
C PRO A 59 -24.07 -19.56 0.09
N GLY A 60 -22.76 -19.48 0.28
CA GLY A 60 -21.77 -19.79 -0.75
C GLY A 60 -21.88 -21.23 -1.24
N ARG A 61 -21.64 -21.46 -2.54
CA ARG A 61 -21.72 -22.81 -3.13
C ARG A 61 -20.58 -23.67 -2.59
N ALA A 62 -20.91 -24.87 -2.09
CA ALA A 62 -19.92 -25.75 -1.48
C ALA A 62 -18.76 -26.14 -2.42
N SER A 63 -19.01 -26.27 -3.72
CA SER A 63 -18.01 -26.60 -4.75
C SER A 63 -17.20 -25.40 -5.23
N GLU A 64 -17.55 -24.17 -4.83
CA GLU A 64 -16.85 -22.96 -5.25
C GLU A 64 -15.41 -23.00 -4.74
N ARG A 65 -14.45 -22.75 -5.65
CA ARG A 65 -13.03 -22.68 -5.31
C ARG A 65 -12.77 -21.45 -4.43
N LEU A 66 -11.95 -21.66 -3.41
CA LEU A 66 -11.54 -20.61 -2.48
C LEU A 66 -10.03 -20.71 -2.30
N THR A 67 -9.34 -19.58 -2.46
CA THR A 67 -7.94 -19.43 -2.09
C THR A 67 -7.82 -18.34 -1.04
N PHE A 68 -7.02 -18.57 -0.03
CA PHE A 68 -6.74 -17.60 1.02
C PHE A 68 -5.30 -17.72 1.48
N ASP A 69 -4.79 -16.69 2.14
CA ASP A 69 -3.45 -16.69 2.71
C ASP A 69 -3.49 -16.77 4.22
N LEU A 70 -2.63 -17.62 4.74
CA LEU A 70 -2.26 -17.63 6.14
C LEU A 70 -1.05 -16.72 6.31
N VAL A 71 -1.25 -15.54 6.87
CA VAL A 71 -0.17 -14.59 7.13
C VAL A 71 0.40 -14.84 8.52
N LEU A 72 1.68 -15.19 8.58
CA LEU A 72 2.38 -15.44 9.83
C LEU A 72 2.93 -14.15 10.43
N ARG A 73 2.98 -14.06 11.75
CA ARG A 73 3.63 -12.95 12.44
C ARG A 73 5.14 -13.00 12.22
N PRO A 74 5.83 -11.89 11.99
CA PRO A 74 7.28 -11.86 12.06
C PRO A 74 7.74 -12.29 13.48
N ARG A 75 8.81 -13.08 13.54
CA ARG A 75 9.33 -13.65 14.80
C ARG A 75 9.59 -12.61 15.88
N THR A 76 10.02 -11.41 15.49
CA THR A 76 10.37 -10.30 16.39
C THR A 76 9.91 -8.95 15.79
N GLY A 77 8.60 -8.74 15.62
CA GLY A 77 8.05 -7.57 14.92
C GLY A 77 8.51 -6.21 15.46
N ARG A 78 8.67 -6.06 16.80
CA ARG A 78 9.25 -4.81 17.35
C ARG A 78 10.70 -4.57 16.90
N ARG A 79 11.51 -5.65 16.81
CA ARG A 79 12.90 -5.53 16.33
C ARG A 79 12.95 -5.29 14.82
N LEU A 80 12.01 -5.85 14.05
CA LEU A 80 11.88 -5.56 12.62
C LEU A 80 11.62 -4.06 12.42
N ARG A 81 10.60 -3.51 13.05
CA ARG A 81 10.27 -2.08 12.96
C ARG A 81 11.44 -1.18 13.37
N ALA A 82 12.12 -1.51 14.47
CA ALA A 82 13.28 -0.76 14.94
C ALA A 82 14.45 -0.84 13.94
N PHE A 83 14.68 -1.99 13.32
CA PHE A 83 15.70 -2.18 12.31
C PHE A 83 15.37 -1.40 11.02
N ALA A 84 14.15 -1.54 10.48
CA ALA A 84 13.68 -0.79 9.32
C ALA A 84 13.80 0.73 9.52
N ALA A 85 13.47 1.22 10.71
CA ALA A 85 13.66 2.63 11.06
C ALA A 85 15.16 3.00 11.11
N ALA A 86 16.01 2.18 11.73
CA ALA A 86 17.44 2.47 11.89
C ALA A 86 18.18 2.52 10.55
N VAL A 87 17.91 1.58 9.63
CA VAL A 87 18.55 1.57 8.30
C VAL A 87 18.09 2.71 7.39
N SER A 88 16.96 3.34 7.73
CA SER A 88 16.35 4.44 6.97
C SER A 88 16.63 5.84 7.57
N THR A 89 17.18 5.92 8.78
CA THR A 89 17.39 7.20 9.48
C THR A 89 18.82 7.69 9.29
N PRO A 90 19.03 8.86 8.63
CA PRO A 90 20.35 9.50 8.54
C PRO A 90 20.98 9.69 9.92
N GLY A 91 22.27 9.43 10.05
CA GLY A 91 23.02 9.52 11.32
C GLY A 91 22.88 8.28 12.21
N SER A 92 22.08 7.29 11.85
CA SER A 92 22.07 5.99 12.52
C SER A 92 23.28 5.17 12.12
N ALA A 93 23.92 4.46 13.06
CA ALA A 93 25.01 3.53 12.77
C ALA A 93 24.62 2.40 11.78
N ALA A 94 23.33 2.12 11.61
CA ALA A 94 22.81 1.14 10.66
C ALA A 94 22.34 1.78 9.34
N TYR A 95 22.49 3.08 9.15
CA TYR A 95 21.96 3.78 7.97
C TYR A 95 22.46 3.14 6.67
N ARG A 96 21.51 2.78 5.79
CA ARG A 96 21.78 2.09 4.51
C ARG A 96 22.48 0.72 4.62
N HIS A 97 22.54 0.11 5.79
CA HIS A 97 22.98 -1.26 5.93
C HIS A 97 21.80 -2.21 5.73
N PHE A 98 21.38 -2.37 4.48
CA PHE A 98 20.20 -3.15 4.11
C PHE A 98 20.45 -4.65 4.14
N LEU A 99 19.36 -5.42 4.26
CA LEU A 99 19.35 -6.87 4.19
C LEU A 99 18.99 -7.34 2.78
N SER A 100 19.41 -8.53 2.42
CA SER A 100 18.76 -9.28 1.33
C SER A 100 17.51 -9.99 1.87
N THR A 101 16.61 -10.43 0.98
CA THR A 101 15.41 -11.21 1.35
C THR A 101 15.77 -12.47 2.15
N ALA A 102 16.86 -13.17 1.79
CA ALA A 102 17.33 -14.32 2.56
C ALA A 102 17.78 -13.95 3.98
N GLN A 103 18.47 -12.83 4.15
CA GLN A 103 18.86 -12.32 5.48
C GLN A 103 17.64 -11.84 6.28
N PHE A 104 16.64 -11.24 5.62
CA PHE A 104 15.38 -10.88 6.24
C PHE A 104 14.65 -12.12 6.76
N ALA A 105 14.47 -13.15 5.91
CA ALA A 105 13.81 -14.39 6.28
C ALA A 105 14.51 -15.07 7.47
N ALA A 106 15.85 -15.11 7.47
CA ALA A 106 16.64 -15.69 8.56
C ALA A 106 16.47 -14.91 9.88
N ARG A 107 16.35 -13.58 9.82
CA ARG A 107 16.32 -12.71 11.00
C ARG A 107 14.91 -12.50 11.55
N PHE A 108 13.92 -12.31 10.68
CA PHE A 108 12.56 -11.86 11.01
C PHE A 108 11.46 -12.81 10.57
N GLY A 109 11.68 -13.62 9.52
CA GLY A 109 10.76 -14.66 9.08
C GLY A 109 10.62 -15.79 10.09
N GLN A 110 9.61 -16.63 9.92
CA GLN A 110 9.47 -17.84 10.73
C GLN A 110 10.53 -18.88 10.37
N PRO A 111 11.12 -19.57 11.36
CA PRO A 111 12.05 -20.66 11.08
C PRO A 111 11.41 -21.75 10.20
N ARG A 112 12.17 -22.34 9.29
CA ARG A 112 11.67 -23.41 8.41
C ARG A 112 10.98 -24.55 9.15
N ALA A 113 11.50 -24.94 10.33
CA ALA A 113 10.86 -25.97 11.17
C ALA A 113 9.47 -25.55 11.66
N VAL A 114 9.29 -24.26 11.98
CA VAL A 114 7.98 -23.71 12.39
C VAL A 114 7.01 -23.70 11.20
N VAL A 115 7.48 -23.26 10.02
CA VAL A 115 6.67 -23.29 8.79
C VAL A 115 6.25 -24.73 8.47
N ALA A 116 7.17 -25.70 8.54
CA ALA A 116 6.85 -27.12 8.34
C ALA A 116 5.82 -27.64 9.35
N SER A 117 5.89 -27.20 10.61
CA SER A 117 4.91 -27.57 11.63
C SER A 117 3.53 -26.96 11.33
N VAL A 118 3.47 -25.72 10.83
CA VAL A 118 2.22 -25.07 10.37
C VAL A 118 1.64 -25.84 9.20
N ASP A 119 2.45 -26.17 8.19
CA ASP A 119 2.04 -26.95 7.03
C ASP A 119 1.47 -28.32 7.43
N ALA A 120 2.15 -29.03 8.31
CA ALA A 120 1.69 -30.32 8.82
C ALA A 120 0.34 -30.19 9.55
N ALA A 121 0.18 -29.16 10.37
CA ALA A 121 -1.08 -28.90 11.08
C ALA A 121 -2.23 -28.54 10.14
N LEU A 122 -1.97 -27.76 9.09
CA LEU A 122 -2.96 -27.42 8.06
C LEU A 122 -3.37 -28.67 7.26
N ARG A 123 -2.40 -29.50 6.84
CA ARG A 123 -2.68 -30.77 6.16
C ARG A 123 -3.44 -31.74 7.07
N GLY A 124 -3.10 -31.80 8.34
CA GLY A 124 -3.77 -32.63 9.34
C GLY A 124 -5.25 -32.31 9.54
N VAL A 125 -5.67 -31.07 9.28
CA VAL A 125 -7.10 -30.68 9.26
C VAL A 125 -7.71 -30.73 7.84
N GLY A 126 -6.97 -31.19 6.82
CA GLY A 126 -7.46 -31.36 5.45
C GLY A 126 -7.37 -30.12 4.57
N LEU A 127 -6.58 -29.11 4.93
CA LEU A 127 -6.23 -28.00 4.06
C LEU A 127 -5.01 -28.35 3.19
N ALA A 128 -4.85 -27.66 2.06
CA ALA A 128 -3.74 -27.85 1.13
C ALA A 128 -2.88 -26.56 1.05
N PRO A 129 -1.90 -26.38 1.99
CA PRO A 129 -0.97 -25.27 1.90
C PRO A 129 -0.07 -25.40 0.67
N GLY A 130 0.18 -24.30 -0.01
CA GLY A 130 1.19 -24.15 -1.05
C GLY A 130 2.54 -23.77 -0.47
N PRO A 131 3.54 -23.44 -1.33
CA PRO A 131 4.85 -23.01 -0.90
C PRO A 131 4.77 -21.69 -0.14
N VAL A 132 5.52 -21.59 0.97
CA VAL A 132 5.65 -20.34 1.71
C VAL A 132 6.41 -19.29 0.89
N SER A 133 6.08 -18.02 1.05
CA SER A 133 6.81 -16.87 0.47
C SER A 133 8.30 -16.86 0.89
N ALA A 134 9.16 -16.17 0.11
CA ALA A 134 10.60 -16.16 0.36
C ALA A 134 10.97 -15.53 1.72
N ASN A 135 10.15 -14.59 2.22
CA ASN A 135 10.28 -14.02 3.57
C ASN A 135 9.81 -14.94 4.71
N HIS A 136 9.25 -16.12 4.41
CA HIS A 136 8.67 -17.09 5.34
C HIS A 136 7.48 -16.58 6.17
N LEU A 137 6.66 -15.67 5.61
CA LEU A 137 5.54 -15.07 6.34
C LEU A 137 4.17 -15.30 5.70
N VAL A 138 4.08 -15.69 4.42
CA VAL A 138 2.80 -15.91 3.74
C VAL A 138 2.72 -17.35 3.22
N ILE A 139 1.65 -18.07 3.57
CA ILE A 139 1.36 -19.42 3.12
C ILE A 139 0.04 -19.41 2.37
N PRO A 140 0.02 -19.54 1.04
CA PRO A 140 -1.22 -19.65 0.27
C PRO A 140 -1.89 -20.99 0.52
N VAL A 141 -3.22 -21.00 0.62
CA VAL A 141 -4.02 -22.21 0.87
C VAL A 141 -5.14 -22.30 -0.14
N ALA A 142 -5.20 -23.40 -0.88
CA ALA A 142 -6.27 -23.70 -1.83
C ALA A 142 -7.29 -24.67 -1.21
N THR A 143 -8.59 -24.39 -1.40
CA THR A 143 -9.67 -25.22 -0.87
C THR A 143 -10.98 -24.98 -1.64
N THR A 144 -12.11 -25.40 -1.09
CA THR A 144 -13.45 -25.01 -1.52
C THR A 144 -14.22 -24.39 -0.36
N VAL A 145 -15.25 -23.60 -0.69
CA VAL A 145 -16.13 -22.99 0.31
C VAL A 145 -16.73 -24.02 1.27
N GLY A 146 -17.13 -25.18 0.75
CA GLY A 146 -17.68 -26.27 1.57
C GLY A 146 -16.68 -26.84 2.57
N ARG A 147 -15.43 -27.06 2.15
CA ARG A 147 -14.35 -27.53 3.06
C ARG A 147 -13.94 -26.44 4.04
N ALA A 148 -13.74 -25.21 3.57
CA ALA A 148 -13.41 -24.08 4.43
C ALA A 148 -14.44 -23.88 5.54
N ARG A 149 -15.75 -23.99 5.22
CA ARG A 149 -16.83 -23.89 6.20
C ARG A 149 -16.70 -24.89 7.32
N VAL A 150 -16.37 -26.14 7.02
CA VAL A 150 -16.22 -27.20 8.02
C VAL A 150 -14.93 -27.03 8.82
N ILE A 151 -13.80 -26.80 8.13
CA ILE A 151 -12.47 -26.77 8.77
C ILE A 151 -12.27 -25.51 9.57
N LEU A 152 -12.60 -24.34 9.01
CA LEU A 152 -12.41 -23.04 9.65
C LEU A 152 -13.56 -22.65 10.58
N ARG A 153 -14.60 -23.50 10.69
CA ARG A 153 -15.78 -23.27 11.54
C ARG A 153 -16.41 -21.88 11.33
N THR A 154 -16.53 -21.45 10.07
CA THR A 154 -17.18 -20.20 9.68
C THR A 154 -18.17 -20.43 8.55
N GLY A 155 -19.27 -19.69 8.52
CA GLY A 155 -20.20 -19.67 7.41
C GLY A 155 -19.61 -18.87 6.24
N PHE A 156 -20.19 -19.04 5.04
CA PHE A 156 -19.91 -18.20 3.87
C PHE A 156 -21.23 -17.77 3.27
N GLU A 157 -21.39 -16.48 3.06
CA GLU A 157 -22.58 -15.85 2.49
C GLU A 157 -22.22 -15.10 1.21
N ARG A 158 -23.10 -15.20 0.20
CA ARG A 158 -22.98 -14.41 -1.03
C ARG A 158 -23.78 -13.13 -0.89
N TYR A 159 -23.24 -12.06 -1.44
CA TYR A 159 -23.86 -10.75 -1.41
C TYR A 159 -23.93 -10.15 -2.82
N ARG A 160 -24.97 -9.33 -3.05
CA ARG A 160 -24.97 -8.34 -4.12
C ARG A 160 -24.69 -6.97 -3.50
N LEU A 161 -23.56 -6.40 -3.83
CA LEU A 161 -23.17 -5.08 -3.33
C LEU A 161 -24.01 -3.98 -4.00
N ALA A 162 -24.00 -2.77 -3.45
CA ALA A 162 -24.70 -1.62 -4.01
C ALA A 162 -24.24 -1.27 -5.45
N SER A 163 -23.00 -1.62 -5.81
CA SER A 163 -22.48 -1.51 -7.18
C SER A 163 -23.04 -2.55 -8.17
N GLY A 164 -23.85 -3.52 -7.70
CA GLY A 164 -24.31 -4.66 -8.47
C GLY A 164 -23.34 -5.86 -8.51
N ARG A 165 -22.09 -5.68 -8.06
CA ARG A 165 -21.07 -6.74 -8.00
C ARG A 165 -21.50 -7.85 -7.04
N LEU A 166 -21.22 -9.10 -7.43
CA LEU A 166 -21.38 -10.24 -6.54
C LEU A 166 -20.11 -10.40 -5.67
N ALA A 167 -20.31 -10.66 -4.39
CA ALA A 167 -19.24 -10.90 -3.44
C ALA A 167 -19.56 -12.12 -2.57
N LEU A 168 -18.51 -12.75 -2.05
CA LEU A 168 -18.55 -13.80 -1.06
C LEU A 168 -17.87 -13.27 0.21
N ALA A 169 -18.36 -13.64 1.39
CA ALA A 169 -17.68 -13.34 2.64
C ALA A 169 -17.90 -14.41 3.68
N ASN A 170 -16.89 -14.62 4.53
CA ASN A 170 -17.06 -15.40 5.76
C ASN A 170 -17.91 -14.64 6.79
N THR A 171 -18.74 -15.34 7.54
CA THR A 171 -19.72 -14.74 8.45
C THR A 171 -19.25 -14.65 9.90
N SER A 172 -18.12 -15.26 10.21
CA SER A 172 -17.47 -15.20 11.54
C SER A 172 -15.95 -15.33 11.40
N ALA A 173 -15.21 -15.01 12.44
CA ALA A 173 -13.76 -15.22 12.46
C ALA A 173 -13.42 -16.68 12.16
N PRO A 174 -12.50 -16.97 11.20
CA PRO A 174 -12.04 -18.31 10.95
C PRO A 174 -11.30 -18.87 12.16
N ARG A 175 -11.42 -20.18 12.39
CA ARG A 175 -10.77 -20.86 13.49
C ARG A 175 -9.68 -21.79 12.98
N LEU A 176 -8.53 -21.75 13.62
CA LEU A 176 -7.35 -22.55 13.30
C LEU A 176 -6.92 -23.36 14.52
N PRO A 177 -6.17 -24.46 14.34
CA PRO A 177 -5.51 -25.15 15.47
C PRO A 177 -4.73 -24.15 16.33
N ALA A 178 -4.80 -24.26 17.64
CA ALA A 178 -4.28 -23.26 18.58
C ALA A 178 -2.80 -22.91 18.32
N ALA A 179 -1.97 -23.92 17.99
CA ALA A 179 -0.57 -23.71 17.66
C ALA A 179 -0.36 -22.85 16.40
N VAL A 180 -1.23 -23.04 15.36
CA VAL A 180 -1.19 -22.24 14.13
C VAL A 180 -1.75 -20.83 14.40
N ALA A 181 -2.87 -20.74 15.09
CA ALA A 181 -3.53 -19.46 15.42
C ALA A 181 -2.60 -18.50 16.18
N HIS A 182 -1.76 -19.02 17.07
CA HIS A 182 -0.78 -18.22 17.82
C HIS A 182 0.26 -17.54 16.89
N LEU A 183 0.67 -18.22 15.84
CA LEU A 183 1.66 -17.73 14.87
C LEU A 183 1.01 -16.85 13.80
N THR A 184 -0.31 -16.90 13.62
CA THR A 184 -1.02 -16.23 12.54
C THR A 184 -1.31 -14.78 12.88
N GLN A 185 -0.96 -13.88 11.96
CA GLN A 185 -1.30 -12.46 12.01
C GLN A 185 -2.68 -12.21 11.41
N ALA A 186 -2.95 -12.79 10.24
CA ALA A 186 -4.20 -12.64 9.50
C ALA A 186 -4.52 -13.89 8.67
N VAL A 187 -5.78 -14.03 8.28
CA VAL A 187 -6.24 -14.93 7.23
C VAL A 187 -6.93 -14.05 6.20
N LEU A 188 -6.36 -13.92 5.01
CA LEU A 188 -6.81 -13.01 3.96
C LEU A 188 -7.31 -13.79 2.75
N GLY A 189 -8.36 -13.29 2.10
CA GLY A 189 -8.93 -13.94 0.92
C GLY A 189 -10.13 -14.84 1.19
N LEU A 190 -10.64 -14.90 2.41
CA LEU A 190 -11.92 -15.57 2.71
C LEU A 190 -13.13 -14.76 2.23
N ASP A 191 -12.91 -13.52 1.84
CA ASP A 191 -13.91 -12.63 1.27
C ASP A 191 -13.33 -11.85 0.09
N ASN A 192 -14.22 -11.28 -0.71
CA ASN A 192 -13.89 -10.37 -1.79
C ASN A 192 -14.80 -9.13 -1.78
N MET A 193 -15.14 -8.65 -0.57
CA MET A 193 -16.01 -7.50 -0.37
C MET A 193 -15.34 -6.19 -0.79
N THR A 194 -14.07 -6.03 -0.45
CA THR A 194 -13.27 -4.84 -0.75
C THR A 194 -12.70 -4.91 -2.16
N VAL A 195 -12.67 -3.78 -2.85
CA VAL A 195 -12.01 -3.60 -4.15
C VAL A 195 -11.22 -2.31 -4.08
N ALA A 196 -9.98 -2.34 -4.52
CA ALA A 196 -9.24 -1.11 -4.76
C ALA A 196 -9.83 -0.35 -5.95
N ALA A 197 -9.67 0.94 -5.91
CA ALA A 197 -9.89 1.77 -7.07
C ALA A 197 -8.56 2.48 -7.39
N PRO A 198 -8.19 2.55 -8.68
CA PRO A 198 -7.08 3.41 -9.07
C PRO A 198 -7.42 4.86 -8.71
N ALA A 199 -6.40 5.61 -8.35
CA ALA A 199 -6.55 7.02 -8.00
C ALA A 199 -6.60 7.92 -9.26
N ALA A 200 -6.77 7.37 -10.48
CA ALA A 200 -6.94 8.16 -11.69
C ALA A 200 -8.37 8.70 -11.80
N THR A 201 -8.50 9.99 -11.93
CA THR A 201 -9.77 10.65 -12.23
C THR A 201 -9.93 10.86 -13.72
N ARG A 202 -11.09 10.43 -14.22
CA ARG A 202 -11.43 10.60 -15.63
C ARG A 202 -11.52 12.07 -16.03
N ARG A 203 -10.94 12.32 -17.22
CA ARG A 203 -11.05 13.40 -18.20
C ARG A 203 -11.89 14.62 -17.87
N PRO A 204 -11.36 15.80 -18.20
CA PRO A 204 -12.17 16.93 -18.62
C PRO A 204 -12.95 16.60 -19.90
N ARG A 205 -14.23 16.93 -19.92
CA ARG A 205 -15.00 16.96 -21.17
C ARG A 205 -14.31 17.89 -22.17
N ASP A 206 -14.33 17.49 -23.44
CA ASP A 206 -13.80 18.23 -24.60
C ASP A 206 -14.31 19.70 -24.57
N ARG A 207 -13.64 20.56 -23.84
CA ARG A 207 -13.93 22.00 -23.82
C ARG A 207 -13.04 22.65 -24.86
N ARG A 208 -13.64 22.93 -26.01
CA ARG A 208 -13.05 23.75 -27.07
C ARG A 208 -12.84 25.20 -26.59
N GLN A 209 -11.91 25.42 -25.68
CA GLN A 209 -11.40 26.76 -25.39
C GLN A 209 -9.88 26.73 -25.51
N ALA A 210 -9.38 27.40 -26.54
CA ALA A 210 -7.95 27.58 -26.76
C ALA A 210 -7.32 28.29 -25.56
N SER A 211 -6.40 27.63 -24.91
CA SER A 211 -5.49 28.25 -23.95
C SER A 211 -4.33 28.92 -24.69
N PRO A 212 -3.69 29.94 -24.10
CA PRO A 212 -2.52 30.56 -24.71
C PRO A 212 -1.47 29.52 -25.05
N ALA A 213 -0.92 29.60 -26.25
CA ALA A 213 0.05 28.67 -26.76
C ALA A 213 1.18 28.40 -25.75
N ALA A 214 1.44 27.14 -25.48
CA ALA A 214 2.63 26.73 -24.79
C ALA A 214 3.84 27.34 -25.58
N ARG A 215 4.56 28.27 -24.95
CA ARG A 215 5.77 28.84 -25.54
C ARG A 215 6.73 27.71 -25.89
N ALA A 216 7.34 27.77 -27.08
CA ALA A 216 8.39 26.84 -27.45
C ALA A 216 9.46 26.83 -26.36
N VAL A 217 9.65 25.67 -25.74
CA VAL A 217 10.70 25.47 -24.74
C VAL A 217 12.01 25.27 -25.51
N PRO A 218 13.12 25.89 -25.13
CA PRO A 218 14.44 25.63 -25.72
C PRO A 218 14.76 24.15 -25.74
N ALA A 219 15.56 23.67 -26.70
CA ALA A 219 15.98 22.28 -26.77
C ALA A 219 16.51 21.81 -25.40
N VAL A 220 15.89 20.79 -24.84
CA VAL A 220 16.19 20.21 -23.52
C VAL A 220 16.84 18.87 -23.79
N ILE A 221 17.87 18.51 -23.02
CA ILE A 221 18.48 17.19 -23.05
C ILE A 221 17.50 16.21 -22.38
N GLY A 222 17.42 14.98 -22.87
CA GLY A 222 16.48 13.94 -22.45
C GLY A 222 15.40 13.64 -23.49
N PRO A 223 14.46 12.73 -23.24
CA PRO A 223 13.41 12.35 -24.17
C PRO A 223 12.56 13.53 -24.62
N GLN A 224 12.41 13.70 -25.92
CA GLN A 224 11.65 14.80 -26.52
C GLN A 224 10.35 14.28 -27.14
N PRO A 225 9.22 14.98 -26.94
CA PRO A 225 7.92 14.56 -27.46
C PRO A 225 7.86 14.70 -28.98
N CYS A 226 7.31 13.73 -29.67
CA CYS A 226 6.98 13.86 -31.09
C CYS A 226 5.84 14.88 -31.32
N ARG A 227 5.57 15.22 -32.58
CA ARG A 227 4.51 16.17 -32.93
C ARG A 227 3.12 15.75 -32.46
N ALA A 228 2.85 14.44 -32.37
CA ALA A 228 1.57 13.91 -31.88
C ALA A 228 1.37 14.21 -30.39
N ALA A 229 2.36 13.93 -29.55
CA ALA A 229 2.34 14.26 -28.11
C ALA A 229 2.17 15.77 -27.87
N VAL A 230 2.89 16.62 -28.62
CA VAL A 230 2.76 18.08 -28.52
C VAL A 230 1.36 18.56 -28.91
N ARG A 231 0.75 17.99 -29.96
CA ARG A 231 -0.63 18.32 -30.34
C ARG A 231 -1.63 17.89 -29.27
N ALA A 232 -1.46 16.69 -28.70
CA ALA A 232 -2.30 16.19 -27.61
C ALA A 232 -2.17 17.07 -26.36
N ALA A 233 -0.96 17.39 -25.95
CA ALA A 233 -0.71 18.28 -24.82
C ALA A 233 -1.43 19.62 -24.97
N ARG A 234 -1.41 20.22 -26.17
CA ARG A 234 -2.17 21.45 -26.47
C ARG A 234 -3.68 21.24 -26.42
N ARG A 235 -4.18 20.15 -27.05
CA ARG A 235 -5.62 19.84 -27.12
C ARG A 235 -6.23 19.60 -25.73
N TYR A 236 -5.54 18.84 -24.90
CA TYR A 236 -6.01 18.43 -23.56
C TYR A 236 -5.48 19.31 -22.45
N ARG A 237 -4.71 20.36 -22.76
CA ARG A 237 -4.01 21.24 -21.79
C ARG A 237 -3.07 20.45 -20.87
N ALA A 238 -2.59 19.31 -21.33
CA ALA A 238 -1.71 18.43 -20.60
C ALA A 238 -0.24 18.87 -20.71
N TRP A 239 0.59 18.37 -19.82
CA TRP A 239 2.03 18.52 -19.89
C TRP A 239 2.64 17.38 -20.70
N THR A 240 3.67 17.68 -21.48
CA THR A 240 4.58 16.69 -22.03
C THR A 240 5.65 16.35 -21.00
N TYR A 241 6.25 15.15 -21.09
CA TYR A 241 7.18 14.69 -20.04
C TYR A 241 8.48 15.52 -19.98
N ASN A 242 8.97 16.08 -21.08
CA ASN A 242 10.09 17.03 -21.05
C ASN A 242 9.72 18.32 -20.29
N GLN A 243 8.46 18.74 -20.29
CA GLN A 243 7.98 19.86 -19.50
C GLN A 243 7.93 19.50 -18.01
N LEU A 244 7.45 18.30 -17.67
CA LEU A 244 7.47 17.79 -16.30
C LEU A 244 8.91 17.61 -15.78
N ALA A 245 9.79 17.01 -16.58
CA ALA A 245 11.22 16.89 -16.24
C ALA A 245 11.85 18.25 -15.91
N ARG A 246 11.49 19.29 -16.66
CA ARG A 246 11.94 20.65 -16.37
C ARG A 246 11.35 21.21 -15.09
N ALA A 247 10.03 21.01 -14.86
CA ALA A 247 9.36 21.51 -13.65
C ALA A 247 9.99 20.97 -12.39
N TYR A 248 10.40 19.70 -12.39
CA TYR A 248 10.99 19.01 -11.24
C TYR A 248 12.53 18.94 -11.26
N SER A 249 13.18 19.75 -12.13
CA SER A 249 14.64 19.91 -12.22
C SER A 249 15.43 18.64 -12.58
N LEU A 250 14.82 17.74 -13.39
CA LEU A 250 15.48 16.56 -13.94
C LEU A 250 16.37 16.86 -15.15
N THR A 251 16.11 17.92 -15.91
CA THR A 251 16.78 18.21 -17.19
C THR A 251 18.30 18.41 -17.09
N GLY A 252 18.78 19.01 -15.98
CA GLY A 252 20.21 19.15 -15.72
C GLY A 252 20.91 17.83 -15.42
N ARG A 253 20.17 16.82 -15.01
CA ARG A 253 20.68 15.47 -14.70
C ARG A 253 20.73 14.58 -15.95
N ALA A 254 19.78 14.73 -16.87
CA ALA A 254 19.80 14.07 -18.16
C ALA A 254 21.09 14.38 -18.94
N ALA A 255 21.63 15.61 -18.80
CA ALA A 255 22.93 15.99 -19.38
C ALA A 255 24.12 15.16 -18.86
N GLN A 256 23.97 14.50 -17.70
CA GLN A 256 24.97 13.60 -17.11
C GLN A 256 24.81 12.14 -17.61
N GLY A 257 23.83 11.86 -18.47
CA GLY A 257 23.58 10.56 -19.09
C GLY A 257 23.18 9.43 -18.12
N ARG A 258 22.62 9.76 -16.95
CA ARG A 258 22.28 8.79 -15.91
C ARG A 258 20.87 8.26 -16.05
N GLU A 259 19.87 9.09 -16.07
CA GLU A 259 18.49 8.86 -16.49
C GLU A 259 17.86 7.53 -16.00
N GLY A 260 18.22 7.08 -14.81
CA GLY A 260 17.74 5.81 -14.23
C GLY A 260 18.61 4.57 -14.52
N ALA A 261 19.76 4.71 -15.21
CA ALA A 261 20.60 3.58 -15.60
C ALA A 261 21.01 2.71 -14.40
N GLY A 262 20.80 1.38 -14.52
CA GLY A 262 21.15 0.41 -13.50
C GLY A 262 20.15 0.34 -12.33
N VAL A 263 18.99 0.99 -12.43
CA VAL A 263 17.92 0.94 -11.44
C VAL A 263 16.69 0.28 -12.05
N THR A 264 16.05 -0.58 -11.29
CA THR A 264 14.75 -1.19 -11.64
C THR A 264 13.64 -0.53 -10.83
N VAL A 265 12.54 -0.17 -11.50
CA VAL A 265 11.30 0.29 -10.86
C VAL A 265 10.29 -0.84 -10.91
N GLY A 266 9.69 -1.17 -9.77
CA GLY A 266 8.52 -2.04 -9.70
C GLY A 266 7.25 -1.21 -9.75
N LEU A 267 6.27 -1.64 -10.55
CA LEU A 267 4.91 -1.10 -10.54
C LEU A 267 3.95 -2.14 -10.02
N PHE A 268 3.08 -1.74 -9.10
CA PHE A 268 1.98 -2.53 -8.58
C PHE A 268 0.71 -2.25 -9.40
N GLU A 269 0.18 -3.26 -10.13
CA GLU A 269 -0.91 -3.09 -11.07
C GLU A 269 -1.98 -4.17 -10.95
N GLN A 270 -3.22 -3.77 -10.90
CA GLN A 270 -4.36 -4.72 -10.86
C GLN A 270 -5.18 -4.73 -12.15
N GLN A 271 -4.67 -4.15 -13.21
CA GLN A 271 -5.36 -4.08 -14.49
C GLN A 271 -4.39 -4.29 -15.65
N PRO A 272 -4.83 -4.97 -16.73
CA PRO A 272 -3.98 -5.24 -17.87
C PRO A 272 -3.75 -3.97 -18.71
N TRP A 273 -2.63 -3.92 -19.41
CA TRP A 273 -2.25 -2.87 -20.36
C TRP A 273 -2.04 -3.41 -21.77
N ARG A 274 -1.87 -2.53 -22.74
CA ARG A 274 -1.60 -2.89 -24.13
C ARG A 274 -0.17 -2.54 -24.49
N ALA A 275 0.61 -3.53 -24.90
CA ALA A 275 1.99 -3.33 -25.36
C ALA A 275 2.09 -2.37 -26.55
N SER A 276 1.06 -2.30 -27.42
CA SER A 276 1.02 -1.37 -28.56
C SER A 276 1.01 0.09 -28.12
N ASP A 277 0.32 0.42 -27.03
CA ASP A 277 0.26 1.80 -26.52
C ASP A 277 1.66 2.24 -26.06
N ILE A 278 2.36 1.36 -25.33
CA ILE A 278 3.73 1.63 -24.86
C ILE A 278 4.73 1.68 -26.02
N THR A 279 4.57 0.81 -27.03
CA THR A 279 5.42 0.86 -28.25
C THR A 279 5.26 2.20 -28.97
N GLU A 280 4.02 2.70 -29.15
CA GLU A 280 3.74 4.00 -29.75
C GLU A 280 4.35 5.14 -28.92
N PHE A 281 4.19 5.06 -27.59
CA PHE A 281 4.74 6.05 -26.69
C PHE A 281 6.28 6.09 -26.74
N GLN A 282 6.94 4.94 -26.64
CA GLN A 282 8.41 4.87 -26.72
C GLN A 282 8.94 5.36 -28.07
N ALA A 283 8.29 4.99 -29.17
CA ALA A 283 8.66 5.49 -30.49
C ALA A 283 8.53 7.01 -30.58
N CYS A 284 7.51 7.60 -29.92
CA CYS A 284 7.29 9.03 -29.90
C CYS A 284 8.35 9.80 -29.10
N TYR A 285 8.77 9.29 -27.94
CA TYR A 285 9.76 9.95 -27.08
C TYR A 285 11.20 9.52 -27.36
N GLY A 286 11.41 8.53 -28.24
CA GLY A 286 12.75 7.99 -28.53
C GLY A 286 13.34 7.23 -27.34
N THR A 287 12.51 6.58 -26.53
CA THR A 287 12.93 5.72 -25.43
C THR A 287 12.92 4.25 -25.83
N GLY A 288 13.60 3.40 -25.07
CA GLY A 288 13.67 1.94 -25.32
C GLY A 288 13.82 1.18 -24.00
N VAL A 289 12.99 1.55 -23.01
CA VAL A 289 13.03 0.94 -21.68
C VAL A 289 12.59 -0.51 -21.76
N PRO A 290 13.39 -1.47 -21.23
CA PRO A 290 12.94 -2.85 -21.12
C PRO A 290 11.85 -2.95 -20.05
N ILE A 291 10.74 -3.61 -20.40
CA ILE A 291 9.58 -3.79 -19.54
C ILE A 291 9.32 -5.29 -19.39
N SER A 292 9.34 -5.77 -18.16
CA SER A 292 8.95 -7.14 -17.81
C SER A 292 7.56 -7.14 -17.17
N THR A 293 6.76 -8.17 -17.43
CA THR A 293 5.48 -8.38 -16.73
C THR A 293 5.60 -9.58 -15.81
N VAL A 294 5.39 -9.39 -14.52
CA VAL A 294 5.40 -10.43 -13.50
C VAL A 294 3.95 -10.71 -13.06
N LYS A 295 3.45 -11.90 -13.37
CA LYS A 295 2.09 -12.29 -12.99
C LYS A 295 2.06 -12.85 -11.58
N VAL A 296 1.28 -12.24 -10.71
CA VAL A 296 0.97 -12.70 -9.35
C VAL A 296 -0.46 -13.27 -9.36
N ASP A 297 -0.68 -14.43 -8.76
CA ASP A 297 -1.99 -15.09 -8.73
C ASP A 297 -2.66 -15.27 -10.12
N GLY A 298 -1.86 -15.39 -11.17
CA GLY A 298 -2.35 -15.52 -12.56
C GLY A 298 -2.46 -14.19 -13.33
N GLY A 299 -2.11 -13.06 -12.69
CA GLY A 299 -2.09 -11.72 -13.29
C GLY A 299 -3.45 -11.04 -13.30
N ALA A 300 -3.49 -9.81 -13.82
CA ALA A 300 -4.69 -8.96 -13.86
C ALA A 300 -5.87 -9.54 -14.69
N GLY A 301 -5.62 -10.62 -15.43
CA GLY A 301 -6.63 -11.35 -16.17
C GLY A 301 -7.25 -10.53 -17.33
N ARG A 302 -8.46 -10.98 -17.74
CA ARG A 302 -9.25 -10.28 -18.76
C ARG A 302 -10.22 -9.26 -18.15
N GLY A 303 -9.96 -8.71 -16.99
CA GLY A 303 -10.83 -7.75 -16.28
C GLY A 303 -11.65 -6.82 -17.20
N PRO A 304 -12.20 -5.71 -16.74
CA PRO A 304 -13.01 -4.80 -17.60
C PRO A 304 -12.23 -4.21 -18.79
N GLY A 305 -11.05 -4.72 -19.06
CA GLY A 305 -10.12 -4.32 -20.11
C GLY A 305 -9.07 -3.32 -19.60
N PRO A 306 -8.07 -2.98 -20.44
CA PRO A 306 -7.04 -2.02 -20.08
C PRO A 306 -7.66 -0.70 -19.64
N THR A 307 -7.19 -0.15 -18.52
CA THR A 307 -7.50 1.22 -18.09
C THR A 307 -6.34 2.14 -18.40
N ALA A 308 -6.59 3.43 -18.33
CA ALA A 308 -5.55 4.42 -18.49
C ALA A 308 -4.54 4.41 -17.32
N GLU A 309 -4.89 3.77 -16.19
CA GLU A 309 -4.05 3.72 -14.99
C GLU A 309 -2.69 3.10 -15.28
N THR A 310 -2.67 1.82 -15.67
CA THR A 310 -1.41 1.08 -15.87
C THR A 310 -0.53 1.71 -16.95
N VAL A 311 -1.12 2.23 -18.04
CA VAL A 311 -0.32 2.92 -19.07
C VAL A 311 0.19 4.28 -18.59
N LEU A 312 -0.56 5.00 -17.75
CA LEU A 312 -0.11 6.25 -17.13
C LEU A 312 1.13 6.01 -16.27
N ASP A 313 1.11 4.98 -15.43
CA ASP A 313 2.22 4.64 -14.54
C ASP A 313 3.46 4.22 -15.34
N ILE A 314 3.30 3.30 -16.31
CA ILE A 314 4.38 2.85 -17.19
C ILE A 314 4.97 4.04 -17.95
N GLU A 315 4.14 4.82 -18.65
CA GLU A 315 4.60 5.92 -19.51
C GLU A 315 5.28 7.04 -18.71
N THR A 316 4.82 7.28 -17.47
CA THR A 316 5.45 8.25 -16.57
C THR A 316 6.87 7.83 -16.21
N VAL A 317 7.06 6.56 -15.84
CA VAL A 317 8.40 6.06 -15.48
C VAL A 317 9.33 6.04 -16.68
N ILE A 318 8.90 5.46 -17.82
CA ILE A 318 9.78 5.30 -19.00
C ILE A 318 10.13 6.62 -19.69
N ALA A 319 9.34 7.68 -19.46
CA ALA A 319 9.65 9.00 -19.98
C ALA A 319 10.59 9.80 -19.09
N LEU A 320 10.50 9.63 -17.76
CA LEU A 320 11.28 10.43 -16.80
C LEU A 320 12.55 9.71 -16.33
N ALA A 321 12.60 8.38 -16.46
CA ALA A 321 13.78 7.56 -16.20
C ALA A 321 14.05 6.60 -17.38
N PRO A 322 14.39 7.12 -18.58
CA PRO A 322 14.38 6.37 -19.85
C PRO A 322 15.49 5.32 -19.97
N ARG A 323 16.36 5.18 -19.00
CA ARG A 323 17.42 4.16 -18.94
C ARG A 323 17.25 3.19 -17.76
N ALA A 324 16.15 3.30 -17.02
CA ALA A 324 15.78 2.35 -15.98
C ALA A 324 15.32 1.02 -16.59
N ALA A 325 15.22 -0.04 -15.78
CA ALA A 325 14.40 -1.21 -16.08
C ALA A 325 13.03 -1.06 -15.39
N LEU A 326 11.99 -1.68 -15.93
CA LEU A 326 10.65 -1.60 -15.39
C LEU A 326 10.04 -2.99 -15.26
N ASP A 327 9.69 -3.38 -14.04
CA ASP A 327 8.96 -4.61 -13.74
C ASP A 327 7.51 -4.25 -13.37
N VAL A 328 6.57 -4.62 -14.23
CA VAL A 328 5.13 -4.44 -14.03
C VAL A 328 4.58 -5.71 -13.38
N TYR A 329 4.28 -5.63 -12.10
CA TYR A 329 3.62 -6.70 -11.37
C TYR A 329 2.12 -6.59 -11.58
N GLU A 330 1.48 -7.71 -11.91
CA GLU A 330 0.05 -7.75 -12.18
C GLU A 330 -0.64 -8.79 -11.30
N ALA A 331 -1.64 -8.39 -10.53
CA ALA A 331 -2.48 -9.28 -9.74
C ALA A 331 -3.98 -9.09 -10.04
N PRO A 332 -4.84 -10.10 -9.74
CA PRO A 332 -6.27 -9.99 -9.99
C PRO A 332 -6.95 -8.98 -9.05
N ALA A 333 -7.73 -8.06 -9.58
CA ALA A 333 -8.51 -7.09 -8.77
C ALA A 333 -9.66 -7.73 -7.96
N GLY A 334 -10.03 -8.99 -8.24
CA GLY A 334 -11.26 -9.60 -7.71
C GLY A 334 -11.26 -9.96 -6.23
N ASN A 335 -10.10 -10.18 -5.63
CA ASN A 335 -9.91 -10.48 -4.21
C ASN A 335 -8.82 -9.56 -3.65
N PHE A 336 -9.15 -8.29 -3.51
CA PHE A 336 -8.18 -7.24 -3.21
C PHE A 336 -7.30 -7.56 -1.99
N ALA A 337 -7.89 -8.01 -0.88
CA ALA A 337 -7.15 -8.24 0.35
C ALA A 337 -6.04 -9.30 0.21
N LYS A 338 -6.29 -10.36 -0.58
CA LYS A 338 -5.28 -11.37 -0.89
C LYS A 338 -4.33 -10.86 -1.95
N SER A 339 -4.88 -10.41 -3.08
CA SER A 339 -4.07 -10.04 -4.26
C SER A 339 -3.09 -8.92 -3.98
N SER A 340 -3.49 -7.89 -3.20
CA SER A 340 -2.57 -6.79 -2.86
C SER A 340 -1.44 -7.25 -1.96
N LEU A 341 -1.74 -8.08 -0.95
CA LEU A 341 -0.68 -8.61 -0.09
C LEU A 341 0.30 -9.49 -0.86
N ASP A 342 -0.20 -10.37 -1.72
CA ASP A 342 0.63 -11.27 -2.53
C ASP A 342 1.50 -10.50 -3.51
N GLU A 343 0.93 -9.47 -4.12
CA GLU A 343 1.64 -8.63 -5.08
C GLU A 343 2.75 -7.82 -4.39
N TYR A 344 2.47 -7.13 -3.28
CA TYR A 344 3.50 -6.44 -2.49
C TYR A 344 4.55 -7.43 -1.96
N THR A 345 4.12 -8.59 -1.44
CA THR A 345 5.05 -9.62 -0.96
C THR A 345 5.96 -10.10 -2.10
N ARG A 346 5.40 -10.34 -3.29
CA ARG A 346 6.17 -10.78 -4.44
C ARG A 346 7.18 -9.73 -4.91
N ILE A 347 6.77 -8.46 -5.00
CA ILE A 347 7.66 -7.35 -5.39
C ILE A 347 8.85 -7.26 -4.42
N VAL A 348 8.58 -7.32 -3.13
CA VAL A 348 9.62 -7.18 -2.10
C VAL A 348 10.50 -8.43 -2.03
N ASP A 349 9.90 -9.62 -2.07
CA ASP A 349 10.61 -10.90 -2.02
C ASP A 349 11.50 -11.16 -3.25
N ASP A 350 11.13 -10.66 -4.43
CA ASP A 350 11.97 -10.74 -5.63
C ASP A 350 13.24 -9.88 -5.50
N ASP A 351 13.21 -8.81 -4.69
CA ASP A 351 14.34 -7.92 -4.38
C ASP A 351 15.03 -7.32 -5.63
N GLN A 352 14.32 -7.24 -6.77
CA GLN A 352 14.85 -6.70 -8.02
C GLN A 352 14.70 -5.19 -8.11
N ALA A 353 13.55 -4.65 -7.66
CA ALA A 353 13.27 -3.23 -7.70
C ALA A 353 13.93 -2.47 -6.54
N GLN A 354 14.52 -1.32 -6.84
CA GLN A 354 15.00 -0.36 -5.84
C GLN A 354 13.93 0.65 -5.44
N VAL A 355 12.96 0.86 -6.34
CA VAL A 355 11.85 1.80 -6.18
C VAL A 355 10.55 1.10 -6.56
N LEU A 356 9.54 1.24 -5.73
CA LEU A 356 8.18 0.75 -5.98
C LEU A 356 7.22 1.93 -6.08
N SER A 357 6.37 1.94 -7.11
CA SER A 357 5.23 2.84 -7.20
C SER A 357 3.92 2.07 -7.18
N THR A 358 2.93 2.59 -6.46
CA THR A 358 1.56 2.06 -6.45
C THR A 358 0.55 3.21 -6.54
N SER A 359 -0.38 3.05 -7.48
CA SER A 359 -1.46 4.00 -7.74
C SER A 359 -2.81 3.49 -7.24
N TYR A 360 -2.81 2.36 -6.55
CA TYR A 360 -4.02 1.73 -6.02
C TYR A 360 -4.12 1.93 -4.52
N GLY A 361 -5.31 2.28 -4.05
CA GLY A 361 -5.56 2.45 -2.64
C GLY A 361 -7.02 2.31 -2.26
N VAL A 362 -7.26 2.17 -0.97
CA VAL A 362 -8.59 2.11 -0.37
C VAL A 362 -8.59 2.96 0.90
N CYS A 363 -9.71 3.64 1.16
CA CYS A 363 -9.89 4.36 2.42
C CYS A 363 -9.61 3.47 3.64
N GLU A 364 -8.74 3.91 4.55
CA GLU A 364 -8.33 3.16 5.75
C GLU A 364 -9.49 2.57 6.54
N SER A 365 -10.55 3.35 6.76
CA SER A 365 -11.71 2.91 7.53
C SER A 365 -12.44 1.75 6.85
N LEU A 366 -12.49 1.73 5.52
CA LEU A 366 -13.10 0.65 4.76
C LEU A 366 -12.21 -0.59 4.73
N VAL A 367 -10.89 -0.45 4.62
CA VAL A 367 -9.95 -1.59 4.72
C VAL A 367 -10.02 -2.20 6.11
N LYS A 368 -10.00 -1.39 7.15
CA LYS A 368 -10.08 -1.86 8.55
C LYS A 368 -11.33 -2.70 8.81
N LEU A 369 -12.46 -2.35 8.21
CA LEU A 369 -13.73 -3.02 8.39
C LEU A 369 -13.95 -4.17 7.40
N GLY A 370 -13.57 -3.96 6.14
CA GLY A 370 -13.86 -4.88 5.03
C GLY A 370 -12.78 -5.92 4.76
N ALA A 371 -11.54 -5.69 5.22
CA ALA A 371 -10.41 -6.60 5.06
C ALA A 371 -9.59 -6.69 6.37
N PRO A 372 -10.17 -7.24 7.45
CA PRO A 372 -9.51 -7.27 8.75
C PRO A 372 -8.15 -7.96 8.71
N GLY A 373 -7.10 -7.25 9.13
CA GLY A 373 -5.73 -7.75 9.16
C GLY A 373 -4.87 -7.35 7.96
N LEU A 374 -5.47 -6.86 6.85
CA LEU A 374 -4.72 -6.45 5.65
C LEU A 374 -3.72 -5.33 5.98
N ILE A 375 -4.18 -4.22 6.53
CA ILE A 375 -3.33 -3.05 6.86
C ILE A 375 -2.09 -3.45 7.67
N ALA A 376 -2.25 -4.33 8.66
CA ALA A 376 -1.15 -4.78 9.49
C ALA A 376 -0.20 -5.74 8.74
N SER A 377 -0.74 -6.53 7.80
CA SER A 377 0.05 -7.46 6.97
C SER A 377 0.88 -6.69 5.94
N GLU A 378 0.28 -5.72 5.26
CA GLU A 378 0.98 -4.82 4.35
C GLU A 378 2.06 -4.01 5.06
N ASN A 379 1.80 -3.51 6.28
CA ASN A 379 2.83 -2.83 7.07
C ASN A 379 4.04 -3.73 7.33
N THR A 380 3.84 -5.02 7.54
CA THR A 380 4.96 -5.96 7.71
C THR A 380 5.79 -6.08 6.43
N VAL A 381 5.14 -6.10 5.26
CA VAL A 381 5.82 -6.10 3.96
C VAL A 381 6.55 -4.78 3.71
N PHE A 382 5.97 -3.64 4.07
CA PHE A 382 6.65 -2.35 3.93
C PHE A 382 7.78 -2.15 4.96
N GLU A 383 7.68 -2.74 6.16
CA GLU A 383 8.82 -2.84 7.10
C GLU A 383 9.95 -3.69 6.50
N GLN A 384 9.63 -4.76 5.73
CA GLN A 384 10.60 -5.55 4.97
C GLN A 384 11.21 -4.73 3.84
N ALA A 385 10.40 -4.09 3.00
CA ALA A 385 10.87 -3.22 1.92
C ALA A 385 11.87 -2.17 2.41
N ALA A 386 11.58 -1.51 3.53
CA ALA A 386 12.48 -0.56 4.16
C ALA A 386 13.76 -1.23 4.68
N ALA A 387 13.66 -2.43 5.27
CA ALA A 387 14.81 -3.19 5.76
C ALA A 387 15.73 -3.68 4.61
N GLU A 388 15.18 -3.91 3.42
CA GLU A 388 15.88 -4.34 2.21
C GLU A 388 16.29 -3.17 1.31
N GLY A 389 15.94 -1.92 1.69
CA GLY A 389 16.39 -0.71 1.02
C GLY A 389 15.55 -0.28 -0.18
N MET A 390 14.34 -0.81 -0.32
CA MET A 390 13.37 -0.39 -1.33
C MET A 390 12.66 0.89 -0.89
N SER A 391 12.50 1.84 -1.81
CA SER A 391 11.70 3.06 -1.60
C SER A 391 10.30 2.85 -2.17
N VAL A 392 9.26 3.04 -1.36
CA VAL A 392 7.86 2.84 -1.77
C VAL A 392 7.14 4.18 -1.85
N PHE A 393 6.55 4.48 -3.02
CA PHE A 393 5.67 5.62 -3.25
C PHE A 393 4.24 5.16 -3.48
N ALA A 394 3.28 5.77 -2.79
CA ALA A 394 1.86 5.46 -2.96
C ALA A 394 1.04 6.71 -3.17
N ALA A 395 0.16 6.68 -4.17
CA ALA A 395 -0.82 7.73 -4.42
C ALA A 395 -1.75 7.91 -3.21
N SER A 396 -1.95 9.15 -2.77
CA SER A 396 -2.75 9.43 -1.57
C SER A 396 -4.26 9.56 -1.82
N GLY A 397 -4.68 9.43 -3.09
CA GLY A 397 -6.09 9.45 -3.50
C GLY A 397 -6.54 10.76 -4.12
N ASP A 398 -7.73 10.73 -4.74
CA ASP A 398 -8.26 11.78 -5.59
C ASP A 398 -9.55 12.41 -5.08
N THR A 399 -9.90 12.15 -3.83
CA THR A 399 -11.09 12.73 -3.17
C THR A 399 -10.74 13.58 -1.95
N GLY A 400 -9.56 14.19 -1.99
CA GLY A 400 -9.11 15.16 -0.99
C GLY A 400 -9.03 14.58 0.42
N SER A 401 -9.52 15.36 1.37
CA SER A 401 -9.55 14.96 2.79
C SER A 401 -10.61 13.90 3.12
N GLU A 402 -11.40 13.44 2.15
CA GLU A 402 -12.51 12.48 2.31
C GLU A 402 -12.29 11.21 1.47
N ALA A 403 -11.21 10.49 1.73
CA ALA A 403 -10.80 9.32 0.94
C ALA A 403 -11.90 8.26 0.76
N CYS A 404 -12.82 8.10 1.73
CA CYS A 404 -13.92 7.15 1.64
C CYS A 404 -15.01 7.53 0.62
N GLU A 405 -15.06 8.81 0.22
CA GLU A 405 -16.00 9.31 -0.79
C GLU A 405 -15.81 8.61 -2.15
N GLN A 406 -14.57 8.23 -2.48
CA GLN A 406 -14.25 7.45 -3.68
C GLN A 406 -15.06 6.15 -3.76
N SER A 407 -15.28 5.49 -2.64
CA SER A 407 -16.09 4.26 -2.55
C SER A 407 -17.59 4.53 -2.50
N SER A 408 -17.98 5.65 -1.89
CA SER A 408 -19.38 6.07 -1.82
C SER A 408 -19.49 7.58 -1.55
N LYS A 409 -20.20 8.28 -2.43
CA LYS A 409 -20.49 9.72 -2.31
C LYS A 409 -21.24 10.14 -1.04
N ARG A 410 -21.70 9.18 -0.25
CA ARG A 410 -22.31 9.39 1.07
C ARG A 410 -21.31 9.47 2.20
N LEU A 411 -20.10 8.95 1.99
CA LEU A 411 -19.04 8.90 2.99
C LEU A 411 -18.19 10.16 2.88
N LYS A 412 -18.56 11.18 3.63
CA LYS A 412 -17.92 12.50 3.60
C LYS A 412 -17.04 12.79 4.81
N GLU A 413 -16.77 11.77 5.62
CA GLU A 413 -15.94 11.90 6.79
C GLU A 413 -14.47 12.08 6.40
N LEU A 414 -13.74 12.86 7.23
CA LEU A 414 -12.30 13.02 7.08
C LEU A 414 -11.61 11.66 7.17
N SER A 415 -10.85 11.31 6.17
CA SER A 415 -10.22 10.00 6.01
C SER A 415 -9.05 10.06 5.03
N VAL A 416 -8.15 9.10 5.13
CA VAL A 416 -6.99 8.95 4.25
C VAL A 416 -6.98 7.57 3.59
N GLN A 417 -6.16 7.39 2.56
CA GLN A 417 -6.00 6.11 1.89
C GLN A 417 -4.84 5.28 2.46
N ASP A 418 -5.04 3.98 2.51
CA ASP A 418 -4.03 2.94 2.60
C ASP A 418 -3.70 2.48 1.17
N PRO A 419 -2.41 2.27 0.76
CA PRO A 419 -1.22 2.22 1.62
C PRO A 419 -0.48 3.57 1.79
N ALA A 420 -0.94 4.69 1.24
CA ALA A 420 -0.26 5.98 1.38
C ALA A 420 -0.07 6.43 2.84
N SER A 421 -0.95 5.99 3.74
CA SER A 421 -0.87 6.28 5.18
C SER A 421 0.06 5.37 5.95
N GLN A 422 0.59 4.30 5.36
CA GLN A 422 1.48 3.34 6.02
C GLN A 422 2.77 4.02 6.53
N PRO A 423 3.28 3.64 7.73
CA PRO A 423 4.45 4.29 8.33
C PRO A 423 5.76 4.13 7.57
N PHE A 424 5.87 3.14 6.68
CA PHE A 424 7.06 2.86 5.87
C PHE A 424 6.84 3.08 4.37
N VAL A 425 5.83 3.89 4.03
CA VAL A 425 5.51 4.32 2.66
C VAL A 425 5.59 5.84 2.57
N THR A 426 6.08 6.35 1.44
CA THR A 426 6.02 7.76 1.10
C THR A 426 4.69 8.04 0.40
N GLY A 427 3.75 8.67 1.11
CA GLY A 427 2.46 9.07 0.56
C GLY A 427 2.62 10.30 -0.35
N VAL A 428 2.15 10.19 -1.59
CA VAL A 428 2.27 11.23 -2.62
C VAL A 428 0.93 11.89 -2.90
N GLY A 429 0.81 13.16 -2.55
CA GLY A 429 -0.37 13.99 -2.79
C GLY A 429 -0.37 14.65 -4.17
N GLY A 430 -1.44 15.42 -4.43
CA GLY A 430 -1.66 16.05 -5.72
C GLY A 430 -1.58 17.57 -5.72
N THR A 431 -0.83 18.13 -6.66
CA THR A 431 -0.79 19.56 -6.95
C THR A 431 -1.40 19.89 -8.32
N ASP A 432 -1.80 21.12 -8.51
CA ASP A 432 -2.09 21.73 -9.80
C ASP A 432 -0.88 22.54 -10.24
N LEU A 433 -0.07 21.97 -11.15
CA LEU A 433 1.05 22.65 -11.78
C LEU A 433 0.52 23.65 -12.79
N THR A 434 0.61 24.93 -12.49
CA THR A 434 0.04 26.02 -13.30
C THR A 434 1.03 26.67 -14.26
N ALA A 435 2.32 26.61 -13.95
CA ALA A 435 3.39 27.10 -14.81
C ALA A 435 4.71 26.39 -14.54
N ILE A 436 5.50 26.24 -15.61
CA ILE A 436 6.87 25.74 -15.59
C ILE A 436 7.79 26.95 -15.64
N GLY A 437 8.46 27.22 -14.53
CA GLY A 437 9.43 28.31 -14.44
C GLY A 437 10.77 27.81 -13.91
N PRO A 438 11.70 28.71 -13.54
CA PRO A 438 12.88 28.35 -12.75
C PRO A 438 12.52 27.67 -11.41
N ALA A 439 11.36 28.06 -10.84
CA ALA A 439 10.63 27.32 -9.83
C ALA A 439 9.21 27.03 -10.34
N PRO A 440 8.69 25.81 -10.18
CA PRO A 440 7.34 25.47 -10.62
C PRO A 440 6.29 26.26 -9.83
N ALA A 441 5.26 26.78 -10.52
CA ALA A 441 4.13 27.38 -9.84
C ALA A 441 3.06 26.32 -9.59
N GLU A 442 2.89 25.94 -8.35
CA GLU A 442 1.97 24.91 -7.91
C GLU A 442 1.02 25.41 -6.84
N ARG A 443 -0.14 24.79 -6.79
CA ARG A 443 -1.11 24.90 -5.68
C ARG A 443 -1.69 23.53 -5.39
N VAL A 444 -2.33 23.35 -4.24
CA VAL A 444 -3.07 22.10 -3.96
C VAL A 444 -4.09 21.86 -5.06
N TRP A 445 -4.12 20.65 -5.61
CA TRP A 445 -5.15 20.25 -6.55
C TRP A 445 -6.48 20.05 -5.84
N ASN A 446 -7.49 20.83 -6.23
CA ASN A 446 -8.87 20.68 -5.81
C ASN A 446 -9.80 21.29 -6.85
N ASP A 447 -10.39 20.45 -7.68
CA ASP A 447 -11.34 20.80 -8.73
C ASP A 447 -12.78 20.37 -8.39
N ALA A 448 -13.08 20.06 -7.14
CA ALA A 448 -14.38 19.59 -6.67
C ALA A 448 -15.55 20.47 -7.15
N ARG A 449 -15.35 21.79 -7.19
CA ARG A 449 -16.39 22.73 -7.67
C ARG A 449 -16.74 22.55 -9.14
N PHE A 450 -15.90 21.88 -9.92
CA PHE A 450 -16.11 21.60 -11.34
C PHE A 450 -16.45 20.14 -11.62
N GLY A 451 -16.60 19.32 -10.55
CA GLY A 451 -16.86 17.90 -10.63
C GLY A 451 -15.58 17.08 -10.93
N GLY A 452 -14.40 17.68 -10.74
CA GLY A 452 -13.11 17.02 -10.78
C GLY A 452 -12.70 16.44 -9.42
N GLY A 453 -11.45 15.99 -9.30
CA GLY A 453 -10.87 15.42 -8.07
C GLY A 453 -10.17 16.45 -7.17
N ALA A 454 -9.52 15.94 -6.14
CA ALA A 454 -8.66 16.70 -5.24
C ALA A 454 -7.56 15.79 -4.65
N GLY A 455 -6.35 16.31 -4.47
CA GLY A 455 -5.24 15.56 -3.89
C GLY A 455 -5.53 15.08 -2.47
N GLY A 456 -5.36 13.77 -2.23
CA GLY A 456 -5.65 13.13 -0.95
C GLY A 456 -4.71 13.59 0.16
N GLY A 457 -5.25 13.71 1.38
CA GLY A 457 -4.46 14.06 2.56
C GLY A 457 -5.30 14.25 3.81
N GLY A 458 -4.67 14.14 4.96
CA GLY A 458 -5.36 14.23 6.25
C GLY A 458 -4.65 13.41 7.33
N ILE A 459 -5.42 12.88 8.28
CA ILE A 459 -4.93 12.20 9.49
C ILE A 459 -5.39 10.74 9.47
N SER A 460 -4.44 9.82 9.63
CA SER A 460 -4.70 8.39 9.73
C SER A 460 -5.58 8.05 10.94
N SER A 461 -6.52 7.14 10.72
CA SER A 461 -7.35 6.53 11.79
C SER A 461 -6.74 5.26 12.38
N VAL A 462 -5.60 4.81 11.85
CA VAL A 462 -4.92 3.57 12.20
C VAL A 462 -3.57 3.83 12.85
N TRP A 463 -2.74 4.67 12.24
CA TRP A 463 -1.34 4.81 12.57
C TRP A 463 -1.06 5.97 13.49
N ARG A 464 -0.25 5.71 14.50
CA ARG A 464 0.38 6.77 15.31
C ARG A 464 1.41 7.50 14.47
N MET A 465 1.61 8.78 14.76
CA MET A 465 2.66 9.58 14.12
C MET A 465 4.03 8.96 14.39
N PRO A 466 4.79 8.59 13.36
CA PRO A 466 6.15 8.11 13.52
C PRO A 466 7.08 9.21 14.07
N SER A 467 8.16 8.80 14.74
CA SER A 467 9.11 9.75 15.34
C SER A 467 9.75 10.69 14.32
N TRP A 468 10.02 10.21 13.11
CA TRP A 468 10.58 11.03 12.03
C TRP A 468 9.60 12.12 11.55
N GLN A 469 8.29 11.94 11.73
CA GLN A 469 7.26 12.93 11.36
C GLN A 469 7.00 13.95 12.48
N ALA A 470 7.30 13.62 13.73
CA ALA A 470 6.99 14.45 14.90
C ALA A 470 7.93 15.67 15.08
N GLY A 471 8.68 16.05 14.03
CA GLY A 471 9.64 17.15 14.08
C GLY A 471 9.03 18.54 14.13
N PRO A 472 9.85 19.58 14.43
CA PRO A 472 9.41 20.97 14.45
C PRO A 472 8.84 21.42 13.09
N GLY A 473 7.67 22.05 13.13
CA GLY A 473 6.99 22.58 11.94
C GLY A 473 6.09 21.59 11.23
N VAL A 474 6.00 20.33 11.70
CA VAL A 474 5.02 19.33 11.22
C VAL A 474 3.78 19.37 12.09
N VAL A 475 3.95 19.20 13.41
CA VAL A 475 2.81 19.30 14.33
C VAL A 475 2.19 20.68 14.27
N ASN A 476 0.91 20.74 13.97
CA ASN A 476 0.16 21.96 13.76
C ASN A 476 -1.23 21.90 14.43
N ARG A 477 -2.06 22.94 14.27
CA ARG A 477 -3.40 23.03 14.90
C ARG A 477 -4.39 21.91 14.50
N TYR A 478 -4.13 21.18 13.43
CA TYR A 478 -4.96 20.06 12.96
C TYR A 478 -4.46 18.73 13.51
N SER A 479 -3.20 18.64 13.93
CA SER A 479 -2.60 17.41 14.45
C SER A 479 -3.39 16.88 15.64
N SER A 480 -3.74 15.63 15.61
CA SER A 480 -4.58 15.00 16.63
C SER A 480 -4.21 13.52 16.83
N GLY A 481 -4.29 13.06 18.06
CA GLY A 481 -4.19 11.65 18.41
C GLY A 481 -5.53 10.92 18.45
N ARG A 482 -6.66 11.64 18.31
CA ARG A 482 -8.01 11.06 18.43
C ARG A 482 -8.33 10.03 17.34
N PRO A 483 -8.07 10.27 16.03
CA PRO A 483 -8.45 9.34 14.99
C PRO A 483 -7.84 7.93 15.17
N CYS A 484 -6.59 7.83 15.61
CA CYS A 484 -5.89 6.56 15.86
C CYS A 484 -5.88 6.13 17.34
N HIS A 485 -6.78 6.69 18.16
CA HIS A 485 -6.92 6.38 19.60
C HIS A 485 -5.63 6.57 20.42
N HIS A 486 -4.81 7.59 20.09
CA HIS A 486 -3.58 7.93 20.81
C HIS A 486 -3.79 9.15 21.73
N ALA A 487 -4.24 8.91 22.95
CA ALA A 487 -4.70 9.96 23.87
C ALA A 487 -3.65 11.04 24.21
N ARG A 488 -2.35 10.73 24.16
CA ARG A 488 -1.25 11.65 24.53
C ARG A 488 -0.26 11.92 23.40
N GLY A 489 -0.68 11.74 22.14
CA GLY A 489 0.19 11.94 20.98
C GLY A 489 -0.62 12.30 19.74
N TYR A 490 0.00 12.12 18.60
CA TYR A 490 -0.60 12.44 17.30
C TYR A 490 -0.71 11.18 16.43
N CYS A 491 -1.58 11.23 15.46
CA CYS A 491 -1.69 10.21 14.41
C CYS A 491 -0.83 10.63 13.21
N ARG A 492 -0.45 9.63 12.39
CA ARG A 492 0.24 9.82 11.11
C ARG A 492 -0.52 10.80 10.23
N GLU A 493 0.17 11.74 9.63
CA GLU A 493 -0.36 12.75 8.71
C GLU A 493 0.16 12.49 7.29
N VAL A 494 -0.70 12.60 6.30
CA VAL A 494 -0.42 12.43 4.86
C VAL A 494 -0.98 13.61 4.07
N PRO A 495 -0.40 13.88 2.87
CA PRO A 495 0.73 13.20 2.23
C PRO A 495 2.08 13.59 2.85
N ASP A 496 3.17 12.90 2.44
CA ASP A 496 4.54 13.30 2.80
C ASP A 496 5.08 14.36 1.84
N ILE A 497 4.89 14.12 0.55
CA ILE A 497 5.23 15.02 -0.55
C ILE A 497 4.06 15.07 -1.54
N SER A 498 4.11 15.98 -2.51
CA SER A 498 3.11 16.06 -3.57
C SER A 498 3.76 16.37 -4.92
N ALA A 499 3.07 16.03 -6.01
CA ALA A 499 3.49 16.42 -7.35
C ALA A 499 2.28 16.71 -8.25
N SER A 500 2.51 17.15 -9.48
CA SER A 500 1.47 17.45 -10.47
C SER A 500 0.50 16.28 -10.62
N ALA A 501 -0.79 16.54 -10.41
CA ALA A 501 -1.84 15.53 -10.39
C ALA A 501 -3.13 16.00 -11.09
N ASN A 502 -3.34 17.31 -11.26
CA ASN A 502 -4.58 17.83 -11.78
C ASN A 502 -4.84 17.38 -13.23
N PRO A 503 -5.89 16.56 -13.53
CA PRO A 503 -6.16 16.08 -14.87
C PRO A 503 -6.56 17.19 -15.86
N GLU A 504 -7.00 18.37 -15.39
CA GLU A 504 -7.21 19.54 -16.24
C GLU A 504 -5.89 20.10 -16.83
N ARG A 505 -4.75 19.70 -16.26
CA ARG A 505 -3.38 19.96 -16.70
C ARG A 505 -2.53 18.70 -16.50
N GLY A 506 -3.10 17.56 -16.91
CA GLY A 506 -2.52 16.25 -16.69
C GLY A 506 -1.32 15.95 -17.58
N TYR A 507 -1.07 14.70 -17.80
CA TYR A 507 0.05 14.16 -18.59
C TYR A 507 -0.46 13.70 -19.95
N ALA A 508 0.28 13.97 -21.01
CA ALA A 508 -0.05 13.48 -22.34
C ALA A 508 0.40 12.03 -22.47
N ILE A 509 -0.54 11.10 -22.52
CA ILE A 509 -0.32 9.66 -22.59
C ILE A 509 -0.96 9.01 -23.81
N VAL A 510 -0.53 7.79 -24.18
CA VAL A 510 -1.16 6.95 -25.19
C VAL A 510 -2.06 5.92 -24.50
N TYR A 511 -3.31 5.90 -24.89
CA TYR A 511 -4.28 4.94 -24.38
C TYR A 511 -5.20 4.45 -25.47
N LYS A 512 -5.23 3.13 -25.71
CA LYS A 512 -6.01 2.49 -26.80
C LYS A 512 -5.72 3.06 -28.18
N GLY A 513 -4.42 3.32 -28.47
CA GLY A 513 -3.96 3.91 -29.72
C GLY A 513 -4.32 5.39 -29.91
N HIS A 514 -4.63 6.11 -28.82
CA HIS A 514 -4.99 7.52 -28.86
C HIS A 514 -4.23 8.32 -27.80
N TRP A 515 -3.72 9.46 -28.20
CA TRP A 515 -3.17 10.44 -27.25
C TRP A 515 -4.29 11.11 -26.47
N ILE A 516 -4.20 11.08 -25.14
CA ILE A 516 -5.15 11.70 -24.21
C ILE A 516 -4.42 12.51 -23.14
N GLY A 517 -5.16 13.29 -22.35
CA GLY A 517 -4.69 13.89 -21.11
C GLY A 517 -5.24 13.10 -19.92
N GLU A 518 -4.38 12.74 -18.97
CA GLU A 518 -4.76 11.98 -17.76
C GLU A 518 -4.04 12.58 -16.55
N GLY A 519 -4.55 12.29 -15.32
CA GLY A 519 -3.99 12.81 -14.08
C GLY A 519 -4.50 12.03 -12.88
N GLY A 520 -4.38 12.63 -11.72
CA GLY A 520 -4.65 12.01 -10.44
C GLY A 520 -3.38 11.92 -9.61
N THR A 521 -3.48 11.58 -8.35
CA THR A 521 -2.30 11.25 -7.54
C THR A 521 -1.57 10.01 -8.07
N SER A 522 -2.25 9.21 -8.92
CA SER A 522 -1.70 8.16 -9.76
C SER A 522 -0.61 8.64 -10.73
N ALA A 523 -0.69 9.87 -11.24
CA ALA A 523 0.38 10.45 -12.05
C ALA A 523 1.54 10.97 -11.19
N ALA A 524 1.23 11.44 -9.98
CA ALA A 524 2.20 12.02 -9.06
C ALA A 524 3.12 10.96 -8.41
N ALA A 525 2.60 9.78 -8.07
CA ALA A 525 3.38 8.73 -7.45
C ALA A 525 4.48 8.18 -8.38
N PRO A 526 4.19 7.74 -9.62
CA PRO A 526 5.22 7.27 -10.54
C PRO A 526 6.17 8.38 -11.01
N LEU A 527 5.73 9.65 -11.03
CA LEU A 527 6.65 10.78 -11.26
C LEU A 527 7.69 10.87 -10.13
N CYS A 528 7.27 10.79 -8.87
CA CYS A 528 8.19 10.81 -7.73
C CYS A 528 9.12 9.58 -7.72
N ALA A 529 8.60 8.41 -8.11
CA ALA A 529 9.38 7.18 -8.26
C ALA A 529 10.44 7.32 -9.35
N ALA A 530 10.07 7.81 -10.53
CA ALA A 530 11.00 8.05 -11.64
C ALA A 530 12.06 9.10 -11.29
N LEU A 531 11.68 10.17 -10.58
CA LEU A 531 12.59 11.18 -10.09
C LEU A 531 13.63 10.59 -9.14
N LEU A 532 13.22 9.77 -8.18
CA LEU A 532 14.16 9.07 -7.30
C LEU A 532 15.05 8.11 -8.08
N THR A 533 14.48 7.37 -9.02
CA THR A 533 15.21 6.43 -9.91
C THR A 533 16.35 7.13 -10.64
N ASP A 534 16.09 8.31 -11.22
CA ASP A 534 17.15 9.15 -11.83
C ASP A 534 18.20 9.57 -10.79
N ILE A 535 17.78 9.98 -9.61
CA ILE A 535 18.70 10.44 -8.56
C ILE A 535 19.64 9.32 -8.12
N ILE A 536 19.12 8.14 -7.79
CA ILE A 536 19.94 7.04 -7.26
C ILE A 536 20.84 6.42 -8.32
N SER A 537 20.46 6.43 -9.61
CA SER A 537 21.32 6.01 -10.70
C SER A 537 22.62 6.81 -10.77
N GLY A 538 22.58 8.03 -10.23
CA GLY A 538 23.73 8.92 -10.13
C GLY A 538 24.62 8.72 -8.91
N LEU A 539 24.22 7.85 -7.98
CA LEU A 539 24.99 7.60 -6.76
C LEU A 539 25.89 6.37 -6.92
N SER A 540 25.33 5.26 -7.38
CA SER A 540 26.01 4.01 -7.69
C SER A 540 25.06 3.14 -8.54
N PRO A 541 25.56 2.27 -9.42
CA PRO A 541 24.69 1.35 -10.19
C PRO A 541 23.84 0.41 -9.34
N ALA A 542 24.26 0.14 -8.10
CA ALA A 542 23.53 -0.70 -7.13
C ALA A 542 22.93 0.12 -5.98
N ALA A 543 22.86 1.47 -6.09
CA ALA A 543 22.43 2.30 -4.98
C ALA A 543 20.94 2.10 -4.65
N ARG A 544 20.66 1.94 -3.37
CA ARG A 544 19.32 1.96 -2.78
C ARG A 544 19.21 3.16 -1.85
N ALA A 545 18.12 3.90 -1.95
CA ALA A 545 17.86 5.00 -1.04
C ALA A 545 17.20 4.52 0.26
N GLY A 546 16.47 3.40 0.19
CA GLY A 546 15.66 2.91 1.29
C GLY A 546 14.40 3.73 1.52
N PHE A 547 13.76 3.56 2.65
CA PHE A 547 12.59 4.34 3.03
C PHE A 547 12.95 5.82 3.26
N LEU A 548 12.35 6.71 2.49
CA LEU A 548 12.79 8.09 2.36
C LEU A 548 12.33 9.04 3.45
N ASN A 549 11.20 8.79 4.11
CA ASN A 549 10.58 9.81 4.95
C ASN A 549 11.49 10.35 6.08
N PRO A 550 12.30 9.53 6.78
CA PRO A 550 13.22 10.08 7.78
C PRO A 550 14.19 11.12 7.20
N LEU A 551 14.66 10.89 5.95
CA LEU A 551 15.49 11.87 5.25
C LEU A 551 14.66 13.10 4.86
N LEU A 552 13.50 12.93 4.21
CA LEU A 552 12.65 14.02 3.72
C LEU A 552 12.28 15.00 4.85
N TYR A 553 11.88 14.46 6.00
CA TYR A 553 11.49 15.28 7.16
C TYR A 553 12.68 15.92 7.89
N SER A 554 13.91 15.48 7.62
CA SER A 554 15.13 16.09 8.14
C SER A 554 15.72 17.18 7.23
N LEU A 555 15.19 17.34 6.01
CA LEU A 555 15.73 18.29 5.04
C LEU A 555 15.59 19.75 5.51
N PRO A 556 16.56 20.60 5.19
CA PRO A 556 16.43 22.04 5.39
C PRO A 556 15.22 22.61 4.65
N LYS A 557 14.58 23.60 5.26
CA LYS A 557 13.47 24.34 4.61
C LYS A 557 13.94 24.95 3.29
N GLY A 558 13.11 24.76 2.24
CA GLY A 558 13.42 25.21 0.88
C GLY A 558 14.15 24.17 0.00
N THR A 559 14.45 22.98 0.52
CA THR A 559 14.94 21.84 -0.29
C THR A 559 13.85 21.32 -1.23
N LEU A 560 12.60 21.41 -0.81
CA LEU A 560 11.40 21.10 -1.61
C LEU A 560 10.66 22.40 -1.94
N ASN A 561 9.87 22.39 -3.01
CA ASN A 561 9.03 23.52 -3.40
C ASN A 561 7.78 23.58 -2.50
N ASP A 562 7.69 24.60 -1.67
CA ASP A 562 6.65 24.78 -0.64
C ASP A 562 5.31 25.24 -1.25
N ILE A 563 4.27 24.44 -1.14
CA ILE A 563 2.94 24.69 -1.71
C ILE A 563 2.10 25.49 -0.70
N ARG A 564 1.68 26.71 -1.07
CA ARG A 564 1.09 27.67 -0.13
C ARG A 564 -0.33 28.11 -0.46
N LYS A 565 -0.95 27.51 -1.47
CA LYS A 565 -2.27 27.93 -1.96
C LYS A 565 -3.18 26.73 -2.16
N GLY A 566 -4.43 26.88 -1.75
CA GLY A 566 -5.47 25.87 -1.90
C GLY A 566 -5.80 25.14 -0.61
N ASN A 567 -6.63 24.14 -0.71
CA ASN A 567 -6.98 23.17 0.32
C ASN A 567 -7.47 21.90 -0.37
N ASN A 568 -7.61 20.81 0.37
CA ASN A 568 -8.09 19.55 -0.17
C ASN A 568 -9.47 19.12 0.34
N ASP A 569 -10.30 20.04 0.87
CA ASP A 569 -11.72 19.80 1.20
C ASP A 569 -12.52 19.53 -0.09
N TYR A 570 -12.57 18.26 -0.49
CA TYR A 570 -13.20 17.81 -1.73
C TYR A 570 -14.72 17.96 -1.67
N THR A 571 -15.34 17.52 -0.59
CA THR A 571 -16.80 17.57 -0.46
C THR A 571 -17.32 18.97 -0.14
N ARG A 572 -16.43 19.90 0.21
CA ARG A 572 -16.73 21.28 0.61
C ARG A 572 -17.64 21.37 1.86
N THR A 573 -17.65 20.31 2.66
CA THR A 573 -18.44 20.21 3.90
C THR A 573 -17.60 20.47 5.14
N HIS A 574 -16.29 20.63 4.99
CA HIS A 574 -15.34 20.78 6.10
C HIS A 574 -14.70 22.18 6.16
N HIS A 575 -15.36 23.20 5.54
CA HIS A 575 -14.96 24.61 5.63
C HIS A 575 -13.53 24.90 5.13
N GLY A 576 -13.14 24.25 4.02
CA GLY A 576 -11.82 24.42 3.42
C GLY A 576 -10.68 23.68 4.14
N ARG A 577 -10.98 22.59 4.79
CA ARG A 577 -9.99 21.73 5.46
C ARG A 577 -9.31 20.82 4.41
N TYR A 578 -8.04 20.59 4.42
CA TYR A 578 -6.94 21.22 5.11
C TYR A 578 -6.35 22.30 4.21
N PRO A 579 -6.13 23.53 4.70
CA PRO A 579 -5.52 24.59 3.90
C PRO A 579 -4.01 24.36 3.73
N ALA A 580 -3.51 24.70 2.55
CA ALA A 580 -2.08 24.81 2.33
C ALA A 580 -1.50 25.95 3.17
N THR A 581 -0.40 25.67 3.81
CA THR A 581 0.30 26.62 4.69
C THR A 581 1.80 26.65 4.38
N ARG A 582 2.52 27.53 5.04
CA ARG A 582 3.98 27.55 4.92
C ARG A 582 4.58 26.30 5.56
N TRP A 583 5.43 25.61 4.85
CA TRP A 583 6.09 24.35 5.19
C TRP A 583 5.11 23.19 5.18
N PHE A 584 5.22 22.24 6.12
CA PHE A 584 4.35 21.05 6.12
C PHE A 584 2.88 21.40 6.38
N ASP A 585 2.00 20.82 5.57
CA ASP A 585 0.54 20.82 5.76
C ASP A 585 -0.10 19.49 5.29
N LEU A 586 -1.34 19.27 5.70
CA LEU A 586 -2.04 18.02 5.44
C LEU A 586 -2.67 17.93 4.03
N ALA A 587 -2.47 18.93 3.18
CA ALA A 587 -2.97 18.94 1.80
C ALA A 587 -1.87 18.68 0.78
N SER A 588 -0.62 19.06 1.08
CA SER A 588 0.52 18.94 0.17
C SER A 588 1.80 18.35 0.80
N GLY A 589 1.75 18.00 2.09
CA GLY A 589 2.91 17.49 2.82
C GLY A 589 4.03 18.52 2.94
N LEU A 590 5.26 18.09 2.71
CA LEU A 590 6.47 18.94 2.70
C LEU A 590 6.59 19.77 1.40
N GLY A 591 5.68 19.58 0.44
CA GLY A 591 5.70 20.22 -0.88
C GLY A 591 6.15 19.28 -2.00
N SER A 592 6.51 19.85 -3.16
CA SER A 592 6.91 19.05 -4.32
C SER A 592 8.43 18.93 -4.44
N PRO A 593 8.95 17.78 -4.97
CA PRO A 593 10.37 17.51 -5.02
C PRO A 593 11.10 18.41 -6.04
N ILE A 594 12.33 18.77 -5.69
CA ILE A 594 13.30 19.40 -6.59
C ILE A 594 14.46 18.42 -6.73
N ALA A 595 14.60 17.78 -7.91
CA ALA A 595 15.52 16.66 -8.12
C ALA A 595 16.97 16.99 -7.77
N THR A 596 17.44 18.18 -8.12
CA THR A 596 18.82 18.63 -7.82
C THR A 596 19.08 18.72 -6.33
N SER A 597 18.18 19.36 -5.57
CA SER A 597 18.31 19.51 -4.11
C SER A 597 18.20 18.19 -3.37
N LEU A 598 17.28 17.30 -3.81
CA LEU A 598 17.14 15.96 -3.24
C LEU A 598 18.37 15.09 -3.53
N ALA A 599 18.94 15.20 -4.73
CA ALA A 599 20.18 14.50 -5.08
C ALA A 599 21.37 14.94 -4.23
N GLU A 600 21.48 16.23 -3.91
CA GLU A 600 22.50 16.74 -3.00
C GLU A 600 22.32 16.17 -1.59
N ALA A 601 21.09 16.15 -1.11
CA ALA A 601 20.78 15.58 0.20
C ALA A 601 21.14 14.09 0.31
N LEU A 602 20.85 13.31 -0.73
CA LEU A 602 21.17 11.88 -0.80
C LEU A 602 22.67 11.56 -0.93
N ARG A 603 23.48 12.52 -1.42
CA ARG A 603 24.95 12.38 -1.52
C ARG A 603 25.70 12.71 -0.24
N ARG A 604 25.10 13.45 0.68
CA ARG A 604 25.77 13.79 1.94
C ARG A 604 26.10 12.51 2.69
N PRO A 605 27.34 12.32 3.12
CA PRO A 605 27.67 11.24 4.06
C PRO A 605 26.86 11.47 5.34
N SER A 606 26.29 10.39 5.86
CA SER A 606 25.55 10.35 7.12
C SER A 606 26.49 10.46 8.32
#